data_11a0c6721556c9d068a6b77c7dbec468
#
_entry.id   11a0c6721556c9d068a6b77c7dbec468
#
_cell.length_a   1.000
_cell.length_b   1.000
_cell.length_c   1.000
_cell.angle_alpha   90.00
_cell.angle_beta   90.00
_cell.angle_gamma   90.00
#
_symmetry.space_group_name_H-M   'P 1'
#
loop_
_entity.id
_entity.type
_entity.pdbx_description
1 polymer ?
#
loop_
_entity_poly.entity_id
_entity_poly.type
_entity_poly.pdbx_seq_one_letter_code
_entity_poly.pdbx_strand_id
1 'polypeptide(L)'
;MKIKISKILKLKIIEIDSFKDKRGVFIESFDAKKYYNNLGINFIEDDFCINKKNVFRGIHGDKKTWKLISCIHGKIDSYVIDCNEKSKTFGLHERFSLNPQNYYQILIPPMYGNAYYIKEANSIYHYKQNRKYSGSTNQFTYKWYDTKIKLNLRHKKLIISERDR
;
A
#
# COMPACT_ATOMS: atom_id res chain seq x y z
N MET A 1 14.68 -12.22 -3.34
CA MET A 1 13.31 -11.85 -2.89
C MET A 1 12.85 -12.85 -1.83
N LYS A 2 12.50 -12.37 -0.64
CA LYS A 2 11.97 -13.19 0.47
C LYS A 2 10.53 -12.76 0.77
N ILE A 3 9.63 -13.70 0.98
CA ILE A 3 8.22 -13.42 1.27
C ILE A 3 7.93 -13.82 2.72
N LYS A 4 7.38 -12.88 3.48
CA LYS A 4 6.84 -13.09 4.82
C LYS A 4 5.33 -12.91 4.80
N ILE A 5 4.66 -13.50 5.78
CA ILE A 5 3.20 -13.36 5.96
C ILE A 5 2.93 -12.45 7.15
N SER A 6 2.07 -11.46 6.96
CA SER A 6 1.69 -10.55 8.03
C SER A 6 0.84 -11.23 9.11
N LYS A 7 0.74 -10.61 10.28
CA LYS A 7 0.15 -11.26 11.46
C LYS A 7 -1.37 -11.33 11.41
N ILE A 8 -2.03 -10.23 11.04
CA ILE A 8 -3.49 -10.07 11.15
C ILE A 8 -4.18 -10.51 9.86
N LEU A 9 -3.89 -9.85 8.75
CA LEU A 9 -4.59 -10.06 7.49
C LEU A 9 -3.92 -11.08 6.57
N LYS A 10 -2.83 -11.71 7.02
CA LYS A 10 -2.08 -12.72 6.25
C LYS A 10 -1.59 -12.23 4.89
N LEU A 11 -1.28 -10.94 4.80
CA LEU A 11 -0.76 -10.31 3.59
C LEU A 11 0.67 -10.77 3.31
N LYS A 12 1.04 -10.83 2.02
CA LYS A 12 2.43 -11.06 1.62
C LYS A 12 3.24 -9.77 1.77
N ILE A 13 4.28 -9.83 2.59
CA ILE A 13 5.31 -8.80 2.76
C ILE A 13 6.53 -9.28 2.00
N ILE A 14 6.97 -8.51 1.01
CA ILE A 14 8.08 -8.86 0.13
C ILE A 14 9.30 -8.07 0.56
N GLU A 15 10.34 -8.75 1.01
CA GLU A 15 11.66 -8.16 1.23
C GLU A 15 12.41 -8.17 -0.10
N ILE A 16 12.77 -6.98 -0.58
CA ILE A 16 13.46 -6.81 -1.85
C ILE A 16 14.97 -7.00 -1.67
N ASP A 17 15.63 -7.51 -2.70
CA ASP A 17 17.07 -7.66 -2.70
C ASP A 17 17.73 -6.28 -2.81
N SER A 18 18.75 -6.05 -2.00
CA SER A 18 19.51 -4.80 -1.96
C SER A 18 21.00 -5.09 -1.89
N PHE A 19 21.79 -4.27 -2.55
CA PHE A 19 23.25 -4.40 -2.66
C PHE A 19 23.88 -3.10 -2.18
N LYS A 20 24.67 -3.18 -1.11
CA LYS A 20 25.33 -2.01 -0.48
C LYS A 20 26.80 -2.00 -0.80
N ASP A 21 27.32 -0.82 -1.22
CA ASP A 21 28.74 -0.56 -1.36
C ASP A 21 29.10 0.86 -0.88
N LYS A 22 30.33 1.33 -1.15
CA LYS A 22 30.79 2.68 -0.78
C LYS A 22 30.02 3.84 -1.43
N ARG A 23 29.25 3.60 -2.48
CA ARG A 23 28.43 4.59 -3.19
C ARG A 23 27.01 4.68 -2.61
N GLY A 24 26.56 3.68 -1.84
CA GLY A 24 25.22 3.64 -1.29
C GLY A 24 24.56 2.25 -1.42
N VAL A 25 23.27 2.21 -1.71
CA VAL A 25 22.47 0.98 -1.83
C VAL A 25 21.80 0.94 -3.19
N PHE A 26 22.03 -0.13 -3.94
CA PHE A 26 21.24 -0.48 -5.13
C PHE A 26 20.11 -1.43 -4.72
N ILE A 27 18.92 -1.15 -5.19
CA ILE A 27 17.71 -1.94 -4.88
C ILE A 27 17.08 -2.38 -6.19
N GLU A 28 16.98 -3.70 -6.40
CA GLU A 28 16.18 -4.27 -7.49
C GLU A 28 14.71 -4.23 -7.08
N SER A 29 14.04 -3.11 -7.36
CA SER A 29 12.67 -2.87 -6.89
C SER A 29 11.62 -3.75 -7.57
N PHE A 30 11.90 -4.23 -8.78
CA PHE A 30 10.98 -5.09 -9.53
C PHE A 30 11.67 -5.81 -10.69
N ASP A 31 11.40 -7.10 -10.82
CA ASP A 31 11.69 -7.95 -11.97
C ASP A 31 10.39 -8.68 -12.35
N ALA A 32 9.87 -8.44 -13.54
CA ALA A 32 8.57 -8.95 -13.97
C ALA A 32 8.49 -10.48 -13.93
N LYS A 33 9.54 -11.16 -14.42
CA LYS A 33 9.61 -12.63 -14.44
C LYS A 33 9.70 -13.22 -13.04
N LYS A 34 10.55 -12.64 -12.19
CA LYS A 34 10.76 -13.05 -10.80
C LYS A 34 9.47 -12.90 -9.98
N TYR A 35 8.76 -11.76 -10.14
CA TYR A 35 7.50 -11.50 -9.45
C TYR A 35 6.37 -12.39 -9.96
N TYR A 36 6.26 -12.58 -11.28
CA TYR A 36 5.30 -13.51 -11.85
C TYR A 36 5.49 -14.94 -11.34
N ASN A 37 6.72 -15.45 -11.35
CA ASN A 37 7.04 -16.81 -10.90
C ASN A 37 6.72 -17.04 -9.40
N ASN A 38 6.82 -16.01 -8.56
CA ASN A 38 6.60 -16.13 -7.11
C ASN A 38 5.19 -15.77 -6.66
N LEU A 39 4.48 -14.95 -7.41
CA LEU A 39 3.17 -14.42 -7.01
C LEU A 39 2.03 -14.86 -7.93
N GLY A 40 2.32 -15.27 -9.17
CA GLY A 40 1.32 -15.56 -10.19
C GLY A 40 0.61 -14.31 -10.72
N ILE A 41 1.19 -13.12 -10.52
CA ILE A 41 0.56 -11.84 -10.84
C ILE A 41 1.42 -11.09 -11.87
N ASN A 42 0.79 -10.69 -12.97
CA ASN A 42 1.40 -9.82 -13.97
C ASN A 42 1.04 -8.36 -13.69
N PHE A 43 2.01 -7.53 -13.30
CA PHE A 43 1.83 -6.10 -13.06
C PHE A 43 2.04 -5.34 -14.37
N ILE A 44 1.09 -4.47 -14.73
CA ILE A 44 1.03 -3.76 -16.03
C ILE A 44 0.96 -2.24 -15.89
N GLU A 45 0.75 -1.71 -14.68
CA GLU A 45 0.70 -0.28 -14.40
C GLU A 45 1.62 0.04 -13.22
N ASP A 46 2.31 1.16 -13.31
CA ASP A 46 3.34 1.59 -12.35
C ASP A 46 3.19 3.08 -12.09
N ASP A 47 2.80 3.44 -10.87
CA ASP A 47 2.48 4.80 -10.48
C ASP A 47 3.21 5.20 -9.20
N PHE A 48 3.47 6.49 -9.06
CA PHE A 48 3.93 7.06 -7.80
C PHE A 48 3.29 8.41 -7.49
N CYS A 49 3.19 8.72 -6.21
CA CYS A 49 2.71 10.00 -5.72
C CYS A 49 3.77 10.67 -4.85
N ILE A 50 4.10 11.94 -5.15
CA ILE A 50 4.90 12.80 -4.29
C ILE A 50 3.94 13.54 -3.37
N ASN A 51 4.14 13.46 -2.07
CA ASN A 51 3.14 13.90 -1.10
C ASN A 51 3.70 14.93 -0.13
N LYS A 52 2.87 15.91 0.26
CA LYS A 52 3.14 16.80 1.40
C LYS A 52 3.00 16.05 2.72
N LYS A 53 3.66 16.50 3.76
CA LYS A 53 3.48 15.98 5.12
C LYS A 53 2.02 16.11 5.57
N ASN A 54 1.54 15.18 6.38
CA ASN A 54 0.18 15.08 6.91
C ASN A 54 -0.91 14.78 5.88
N VAL A 55 -0.56 14.48 4.63
CA VAL A 55 -1.52 13.94 3.66
C VAL A 55 -1.97 12.56 4.12
N PHE A 56 -3.28 12.33 4.08
CA PHE A 56 -3.90 11.03 4.17
C PHE A 56 -4.69 10.78 2.88
N ARG A 57 -4.53 9.61 2.29
CA ARG A 57 -5.30 9.16 1.13
C ARG A 57 -5.89 7.78 1.42
N GLY A 58 -7.15 7.60 1.09
CA GLY A 58 -7.85 6.32 1.27
C GLY A 58 -9.10 6.49 2.12
N ILE A 59 -9.83 5.46 2.29
CA ILE A 59 -9.57 4.03 2.02
C ILE A 59 -10.13 3.69 0.63
N HIS A 60 -9.29 3.25 -0.29
CA HIS A 60 -9.71 2.94 -1.66
C HIS A 60 -9.31 1.51 -2.04
N GLY A 61 -10.20 0.83 -2.73
CA GLY A 61 -9.92 -0.49 -3.28
C GLY A 61 -10.93 -0.87 -4.35
N ASP A 62 -10.76 -2.03 -4.95
CA ASP A 62 -11.71 -2.60 -5.89
C ASP A 62 -11.75 -4.13 -5.79
N LYS A 63 -12.64 -4.73 -6.59
CA LYS A 63 -12.92 -6.18 -6.52
C LYS A 63 -11.94 -7.06 -7.30
N LYS A 64 -11.01 -6.48 -8.07
CA LYS A 64 -10.24 -7.23 -9.07
C LYS A 64 -8.75 -6.92 -9.08
N THR A 65 -8.31 -5.79 -8.50
CA THR A 65 -6.94 -5.30 -8.65
C THR A 65 -6.06 -5.75 -7.50
N TRP A 66 -4.95 -6.38 -7.85
CA TRP A 66 -3.80 -6.56 -6.97
C TRP A 66 -2.92 -5.32 -7.01
N LYS A 67 -2.47 -4.85 -5.85
CA LYS A 67 -1.52 -3.74 -5.74
C LYS A 67 -0.27 -4.18 -5.01
N LEU A 68 0.87 -3.78 -5.52
CA LEU A 68 2.17 -3.96 -4.87
C LEU A 68 2.68 -2.57 -4.47
N ILE A 69 2.66 -2.27 -3.18
CA ILE A 69 2.98 -0.94 -2.66
C ILE A 69 4.34 -0.88 -1.99
N SER A 70 4.98 0.28 -2.07
CA SER A 70 6.25 0.58 -1.39
C SER A 70 6.38 2.08 -1.09
N CYS A 71 7.39 2.43 -0.28
CA CYS A 71 7.85 3.79 -0.07
C CYS A 71 9.28 3.90 -0.59
N ILE A 72 9.52 4.70 -1.62
CA ILE A 72 10.86 4.87 -2.22
C ILE A 72 11.60 6.11 -1.72
N HIS A 73 10.90 7.03 -1.06
CA HIS A 73 11.50 8.17 -0.37
C HIS A 73 10.63 8.60 0.82
N GLY A 74 11.26 9.04 1.91
CA GLY A 74 10.58 9.54 3.10
C GLY A 74 10.02 8.44 4.00
N LYS A 75 8.90 8.72 4.70
CA LYS A 75 8.31 7.82 5.69
C LYS A 75 6.79 7.86 5.64
N ILE A 76 6.18 6.69 5.52
CA ILE A 76 4.75 6.51 5.29
C ILE A 76 4.21 5.44 6.24
N ASP A 77 3.09 5.72 6.91
CA ASP A 77 2.29 4.68 7.54
C ASP A 77 1.22 4.24 6.53
N SER A 78 1.34 3.02 6.02
CA SER A 78 0.37 2.41 5.12
C SER A 78 -0.58 1.51 5.91
N TYR A 79 -1.85 1.55 5.55
CA TYR A 79 -2.92 0.77 6.16
C TYR A 79 -3.58 -0.09 5.08
N VAL A 80 -3.68 -1.38 5.35
CA VAL A 80 -4.42 -2.31 4.51
C VAL A 80 -5.61 -2.81 5.32
N ILE A 81 -6.81 -2.71 4.75
CA ILE A 81 -8.08 -2.97 5.42
C ILE A 81 -8.82 -4.07 4.67
N ASP A 82 -9.32 -5.07 5.35
CA ASP A 82 -10.24 -6.02 4.74
C ASP A 82 -11.62 -5.34 4.53
N CYS A 83 -11.96 -5.10 3.28
CA CYS A 83 -13.21 -4.47 2.86
C CYS A 83 -14.19 -5.48 2.25
N ASN A 84 -13.95 -6.79 2.39
CA ASN A 84 -14.86 -7.82 1.97
C ASN A 84 -15.91 -8.07 3.06
N GLU A 85 -17.13 -7.58 2.87
CA GLU A 85 -18.23 -7.72 3.84
C GLU A 85 -18.58 -9.18 4.17
N LYS A 86 -18.17 -10.14 3.32
CA LYS A 86 -18.37 -11.58 3.56
C LYS A 86 -17.22 -12.23 4.34
N SER A 87 -16.15 -11.46 4.61
CA SER A 87 -14.97 -11.96 5.33
C SER A 87 -15.19 -11.94 6.84
N LYS A 88 -14.63 -12.92 7.54
CA LYS A 88 -14.57 -12.93 9.01
C LYS A 88 -13.68 -11.81 9.59
N THR A 89 -12.82 -11.22 8.76
CA THR A 89 -11.90 -10.14 9.11
C THR A 89 -12.35 -8.78 8.55
N PHE A 90 -13.58 -8.68 8.07
CA PHE A 90 -14.14 -7.41 7.57
C PHE A 90 -13.93 -6.27 8.58
N GLY A 91 -13.43 -5.14 8.10
CA GLY A 91 -13.13 -3.96 8.91
C GLY A 91 -11.83 -4.03 9.73
N LEU A 92 -11.21 -5.20 9.85
CA LEU A 92 -9.89 -5.28 10.45
C LEU A 92 -8.84 -4.66 9.52
N HIS A 93 -7.81 -4.09 10.12
CA HIS A 93 -6.71 -3.48 9.38
C HIS A 93 -5.35 -3.86 9.94
N GLU A 94 -4.34 -3.71 9.11
CA GLU A 94 -2.95 -3.86 9.48
C GLU A 94 -2.15 -2.65 9.01
N ARG A 95 -1.29 -2.11 9.90
CA ARG A 95 -0.45 -0.95 9.61
C ARG A 95 0.97 -1.38 9.32
N PHE A 96 1.56 -0.79 8.29
CA PHE A 96 2.95 -0.98 7.88
C PHE A 96 3.67 0.37 7.87
N SER A 97 4.76 0.48 8.61
CA SER A 97 5.63 1.67 8.51
C SER A 97 6.63 1.43 7.37
N LEU A 98 6.44 2.14 6.27
CA LEU A 98 7.23 2.01 5.05
C LEU A 98 8.22 3.16 4.94
N ASN A 99 9.46 2.83 4.58
CA ASN A 99 10.54 3.78 4.27
C ASN A 99 11.59 3.07 3.39
N PRO A 100 12.49 3.81 2.73
CA PRO A 100 13.47 3.19 1.83
C PRO A 100 14.51 2.30 2.54
N GLN A 101 14.64 2.36 3.88
CA GLN A 101 15.62 1.57 4.63
C GLN A 101 15.11 0.15 4.97
N ASN A 102 13.82 -0.06 5.02
CA ASN A 102 13.29 -1.39 5.35
C ASN A 102 13.09 -2.31 4.15
N TYR A 103 13.20 -1.78 2.93
CA TYR A 103 13.15 -2.52 1.66
C TYR A 103 11.93 -3.43 1.51
N TYR A 104 10.78 -3.03 2.04
CA TYR A 104 9.56 -3.82 1.99
C TYR A 104 8.60 -3.34 0.92
N GLN A 105 7.95 -4.33 0.30
CA GLN A 105 6.73 -4.11 -0.46
C GLN A 105 5.60 -4.91 0.16
N ILE A 106 4.39 -4.39 0.10
CA ILE A 106 3.19 -5.07 0.58
C ILE A 106 2.32 -5.42 -0.60
N LEU A 107 1.96 -6.69 -0.73
CA LEU A 107 1.01 -7.14 -1.74
C LEU A 107 -0.41 -7.05 -1.16
N ILE A 108 -1.23 -6.20 -1.76
CA ILE A 108 -2.63 -5.98 -1.39
C ILE A 108 -3.53 -6.72 -2.37
N PRO A 109 -4.33 -7.70 -1.91
CA PRO A 109 -5.25 -8.44 -2.78
C PRO A 109 -6.49 -7.62 -3.16
N PRO A 110 -7.26 -8.06 -4.17
CA PRO A 110 -8.63 -7.58 -4.42
C PRO A 110 -9.48 -7.61 -3.16
N MET A 111 -10.49 -6.73 -3.08
CA MET A 111 -11.39 -6.56 -1.94
C MET A 111 -10.74 -5.96 -0.69
N TYR A 112 -9.44 -5.67 -0.70
CA TYR A 112 -8.78 -4.93 0.37
C TYR A 112 -8.70 -3.45 0.04
N GLY A 113 -8.99 -2.61 1.03
CA GLY A 113 -8.78 -1.17 0.97
C GLY A 113 -7.33 -0.81 1.28
N ASN A 114 -6.85 0.18 0.56
CA ASN A 114 -5.54 0.77 0.76
C ASN A 114 -5.69 2.21 1.24
N ALA A 115 -4.99 2.56 2.30
CA ALA A 115 -4.86 3.92 2.78
C ALA A 115 -3.44 4.19 3.26
N TYR A 116 -3.03 5.46 3.26
CA TYR A 116 -1.73 5.83 3.79
C TYR A 116 -1.69 7.25 4.37
N TYR A 117 -0.84 7.42 5.37
CA TYR A 117 -0.54 8.69 6.02
C TYR A 117 0.94 9.06 5.84
N ILE A 118 1.19 10.29 5.47
CA ILE A 118 2.53 10.82 5.18
C ILE A 118 3.15 11.44 6.42
N LYS A 119 4.23 10.85 6.91
CA LYS A 119 4.96 11.31 8.10
C LYS A 119 6.02 12.37 7.80
N GLU A 120 6.60 12.32 6.61
CA GLU A 120 7.66 13.25 6.17
C GLU A 120 7.26 13.90 4.85
N ALA A 121 7.59 15.18 4.67
CA ALA A 121 7.34 15.88 3.42
C ALA A 121 8.14 15.24 2.27
N ASN A 122 7.61 15.37 1.05
CA ASN A 122 8.18 14.80 -0.17
C ASN A 122 8.28 13.27 -0.18
N SER A 123 7.58 12.59 0.75
CA SER A 123 7.50 11.13 0.71
C SER A 123 6.87 10.64 -0.58
N ILE A 124 7.49 9.61 -1.17
CA ILE A 124 7.03 9.02 -2.43
C ILE A 124 6.40 7.66 -2.14
N TYR A 125 5.08 7.61 -2.31
CA TYR A 125 4.31 6.38 -2.29
C TYR A 125 4.28 5.82 -3.71
N HIS A 126 4.77 4.60 -3.88
CA HIS A 126 4.91 3.93 -5.16
C HIS A 126 4.08 2.64 -5.15
N TYR A 127 3.41 2.36 -6.27
CA TYR A 127 2.62 1.14 -6.39
C TYR A 127 2.52 0.64 -7.83
N LYS A 128 2.52 -0.68 -7.98
CA LYS A 128 2.21 -1.37 -9.22
C LYS A 128 0.84 -2.00 -9.13
N GLN A 129 0.17 -2.11 -10.27
CA GLN A 129 -1.14 -2.74 -10.38
C GLN A 129 -1.15 -3.78 -11.52
N ASN A 130 -1.95 -4.85 -11.34
CA ASN A 130 -2.14 -5.86 -12.38
C ASN A 130 -3.27 -5.49 -13.36
N ARG A 131 -3.89 -4.34 -13.19
CA ARG A 131 -4.94 -3.77 -14.06
C ARG A 131 -4.73 -2.29 -14.23
N LYS A 132 -5.09 -1.74 -15.39
CA LYS A 132 -5.10 -0.30 -15.61
C LYS A 132 -6.13 0.36 -14.70
N TYR A 133 -5.77 1.52 -14.17
CA TYR A 133 -6.69 2.36 -13.42
C TYR A 133 -7.87 2.78 -14.31
N SER A 134 -9.08 2.49 -13.88
CA SER A 134 -10.32 2.72 -14.65
C SER A 134 -11.21 3.82 -14.05
N GLY A 135 -10.66 4.65 -13.18
CA GLY A 135 -11.39 5.75 -12.54
C GLY A 135 -11.90 5.42 -11.13
N SER A 136 -12.18 6.48 -10.38
CA SER A 136 -12.63 6.38 -8.97
C SER A 136 -14.01 5.76 -8.82
N THR A 137 -14.86 5.84 -9.84
CA THR A 137 -16.21 5.25 -9.88
C THR A 137 -16.19 3.72 -9.87
N ASN A 138 -15.10 3.11 -10.30
CA ASN A 138 -14.92 1.66 -10.28
C ASN A 138 -14.26 1.13 -9.00
N GLN A 139 -14.04 2.01 -8.03
CA GLN A 139 -13.47 1.68 -6.74
C GLN A 139 -14.51 1.88 -5.64
N PHE A 140 -14.48 1.01 -4.63
CA PHE A 140 -15.14 1.32 -3.38
C PHE A 140 -14.29 2.33 -2.58
N THR A 141 -14.96 3.15 -1.79
CA THR A 141 -14.34 4.12 -0.89
C THR A 141 -15.01 4.02 0.47
N TYR A 142 -14.21 3.83 1.52
CA TYR A 142 -14.66 3.96 2.90
C TYR A 142 -14.03 5.19 3.53
N LYS A 143 -14.76 5.83 4.43
CA LYS A 143 -14.20 6.92 5.23
C LYS A 143 -13.28 6.34 6.30
N TRP A 144 -12.19 7.02 6.62
CA TRP A 144 -11.26 6.56 7.67
C TRP A 144 -11.91 6.48 9.06
N TYR A 145 -12.97 7.25 9.30
CA TYR A 145 -13.77 7.29 10.53
C TYR A 145 -15.03 6.39 10.46
N ASP A 146 -15.21 5.61 9.42
CA ASP A 146 -16.33 4.67 9.31
C ASP A 146 -16.30 3.68 10.46
N THR A 147 -17.43 3.56 11.16
CA THR A 147 -17.57 2.71 12.35
C THR A 147 -17.36 1.22 12.06
N LYS A 148 -17.61 0.80 10.83
CA LYS A 148 -17.38 -0.58 10.37
C LYS A 148 -15.91 -0.91 10.18
N ILE A 149 -15.08 0.09 9.85
CA ILE A 149 -13.66 -0.10 9.49
C ILE A 149 -12.73 -0.02 10.71
N LYS A 150 -13.13 0.65 11.79
CA LYS A 150 -12.37 0.79 13.04
C LYS A 150 -10.92 1.31 12.86
N LEU A 151 -10.67 2.08 11.81
CA LEU A 151 -9.35 2.67 11.58
C LEU A 151 -9.12 3.86 12.53
N ASN A 152 -8.36 3.65 13.59
CA ASN A 152 -8.04 4.70 14.56
C ASN A 152 -6.79 5.48 14.12
N LEU A 153 -7.00 6.62 13.45
CA LEU A 153 -5.94 7.55 13.09
C LEU A 153 -5.70 8.53 14.24
N ARG A 154 -4.59 8.37 14.96
CA ARG A 154 -4.19 9.29 16.07
C ARG A 154 -3.48 10.56 15.58
N HIS A 155 -3.81 11.05 14.40
CA HIS A 155 -3.15 12.21 13.80
C HIS A 155 -4.00 13.48 13.97
N LYS A 156 -3.41 14.54 14.54
CA LYS A 156 -4.11 15.80 14.86
C LYS A 156 -4.42 16.67 13.63
N LYS A 157 -3.67 16.52 12.54
CA LYS A 157 -3.85 17.27 11.30
C LYS A 157 -3.82 16.33 10.12
N LEU A 158 -4.87 16.35 9.31
CA LEU A 158 -4.96 15.57 8.07
C LEU A 158 -5.22 16.52 6.90
N ILE A 159 -4.45 16.35 5.82
CA ILE A 159 -4.75 16.91 4.51
C ILE A 159 -5.40 15.80 3.71
N ILE A 160 -6.68 15.93 3.43
CA ILE A 160 -7.50 14.93 2.74
C ILE A 160 -8.23 15.55 1.54
N SER A 161 -8.51 14.75 0.53
CA SER A 161 -9.30 15.14 -0.63
C SER A 161 -10.80 15.19 -0.30
N GLU A 162 -11.60 15.84 -1.15
CA GLU A 162 -13.07 15.81 -1.04
C GLU A 162 -13.61 14.37 -1.06
N ARG A 163 -12.99 13.50 -1.87
CA ARG A 163 -13.35 12.08 -1.94
C ARG A 163 -13.18 11.37 -0.59
N ASP A 164 -12.21 11.79 0.22
CA ASP A 164 -11.80 11.09 1.45
C ASP A 164 -12.42 11.69 2.73
N ARG A 165 -13.11 12.83 2.59
CA ARG A 165 -13.87 13.50 3.66
C ARG A 165 -15.15 12.78 4.08
#